data_4efa069472516b5f196e2c5886cbc39d
#
_entry.id   4efa069472516b5f196e2c5886cbc39d
#
_cell.length_a   1.000
_cell.length_b   1.000
_cell.length_c   1.000
_cell.angle_alpha   90.00
_cell.angle_beta   90.00
_cell.angle_gamma   90.00
#
_symmetry.space_group_name_H-M   'P 1'
#
loop_
_entity.id
_entity.type
_entity.pdbx_description
1 polymer ?
#
loop_
_entity_poly.entity_id
_entity_poly.type
_entity_poly.pdbx_seq_one_letter_code
_entity_poly.pdbx_strand_id
1 'polypeptide(L)'
;VTEIEPMRSHWWWRPGWRIGRSFYTWHITFAEQAEAARLVDDYAPVLAELPVLDPVPLRWLHLTMQGIGFTDEVSRGDVGRIISAAQKRCADLEPFAVTIGPAHVDPETIQMPVRPVEPLAAVRLAIRNAIGDVWDDVPERAEGWRPHVSLGYSNAAGPAEPVAAALAARGEHVAEVRVDAVSLIDLNRDRQAYEWTEVRSVTLG
;
A
#
# COMPACT_ATOMS: atom_id res chain seq x y z
N VAL A 1 -6.60 28.53 -7.42
CA VAL A 1 -5.54 27.67 -6.84
C VAL A 1 -6.21 26.91 -5.72
N THR A 2 -6.34 25.59 -5.88
CA THR A 2 -6.89 24.74 -4.80
C THR A 2 -5.85 24.76 -3.67
N GLU A 3 -6.24 25.19 -2.49
CA GLU A 3 -5.40 25.19 -1.30
C GLU A 3 -5.03 23.75 -0.98
N ILE A 4 -3.72 23.47 -0.87
CA ILE A 4 -3.22 22.14 -0.51
C ILE A 4 -3.33 22.02 1.01
N GLU A 5 -3.96 20.95 1.50
CA GLU A 5 -4.04 20.70 2.95
C GLU A 5 -2.64 20.61 3.57
N PRO A 6 -2.41 21.21 4.77
CA PRO A 6 -1.14 21.08 5.47
C PRO A 6 -0.77 19.62 5.75
N MET A 7 0.52 19.34 5.71
CA MET A 7 1.04 18.02 6.07
C MET A 7 0.93 17.78 7.57
N ARG A 8 0.74 16.52 7.94
CA ARG A 8 0.75 16.03 9.32
C ARG A 8 1.50 14.71 9.41
N SER A 9 2.05 14.40 10.58
CA SER A 9 2.78 13.16 10.77
C SER A 9 1.89 11.93 10.52
N HIS A 10 2.38 11.01 9.70
CA HIS A 10 1.74 9.72 9.44
C HIS A 10 1.86 8.75 10.63
N TRP A 11 2.82 8.99 11.52
CA TRP A 11 3.25 8.03 12.54
C TRP A 11 2.49 8.14 13.87
N TRP A 12 1.35 8.82 13.89
CA TRP A 12 0.47 8.76 15.06
C TRP A 12 -0.05 7.33 15.29
N TRP A 13 -0.24 6.96 16.56
CA TRP A 13 -0.75 5.66 16.92
C TRP A 13 -2.24 5.54 16.57
N ARG A 14 -2.54 4.81 15.52
CA ARG A 14 -3.90 4.48 15.12
C ARG A 14 -4.54 3.54 16.14
N PRO A 15 -5.88 3.53 16.29
CA PRO A 15 -6.57 2.66 17.24
C PRO A 15 -6.12 1.21 17.15
N GLY A 16 -5.81 0.61 18.30
CA GLY A 16 -5.35 -0.76 18.41
C GLY A 16 -3.85 -0.98 18.17
N TRP A 17 -3.13 -0.06 17.53
CA TRP A 17 -1.69 -0.19 17.32
C TRP A 17 -0.90 0.21 18.57
N ARG A 18 0.16 -0.54 18.83
CA ARG A 18 1.20 -0.27 19.84
C ARG A 18 2.49 -0.96 19.45
N ILE A 19 3.61 -0.60 20.08
CA ILE A 19 4.91 -1.27 19.88
C ILE A 19 4.77 -2.77 20.11
N GLY A 20 5.36 -3.57 19.24
CA GLY A 20 5.36 -5.02 19.27
C GLY A 20 4.07 -5.68 18.78
N ARG A 21 3.13 -4.90 18.24
CA ARG A 21 1.90 -5.44 17.66
C ARG A 21 1.95 -5.40 16.14
N SER A 22 1.54 -6.47 15.50
CA SER A 22 1.50 -6.57 14.03
C SER A 22 0.09 -6.89 13.52
N PHE A 23 -0.09 -6.74 12.20
CA PHE A 23 -1.40 -6.75 11.55
C PHE A 23 -1.36 -7.54 10.26
N TYR A 24 -2.27 -8.48 10.07
CA TYR A 24 -2.45 -9.17 8.81
C TYR A 24 -3.16 -8.27 7.79
N THR A 25 -2.52 -8.08 6.64
CA THR A 25 -3.09 -7.29 5.53
C THR A 25 -2.66 -7.86 4.18
N TRP A 26 -3.50 -7.67 3.16
CA TRP A 26 -3.20 -8.04 1.78
C TRP A 26 -2.60 -6.86 1.03
N HIS A 27 -1.44 -7.07 0.43
CA HIS A 27 -0.73 -6.08 -0.39
C HIS A 27 -0.38 -6.63 -1.77
N ILE A 28 -0.34 -5.75 -2.76
CA ILE A 28 0.46 -5.97 -3.97
C ILE A 28 1.82 -5.32 -3.71
N THR A 29 2.91 -6.04 -3.95
CA THR A 29 4.29 -5.61 -3.69
C THR A 29 5.06 -5.46 -4.99
N PHE A 30 6.07 -4.57 -5.02
CA PHE A 30 6.74 -4.17 -6.25
C PHE A 30 8.27 -4.29 -6.19
N ALA A 31 8.82 -4.89 -5.14
CA ALA A 31 10.27 -4.96 -4.89
C ALA A 31 11.07 -5.60 -6.03
N GLU A 32 10.50 -6.58 -6.72
CA GLU A 32 11.15 -7.35 -7.79
C GLU A 32 10.99 -6.73 -9.20
N GLN A 33 10.34 -5.55 -9.31
CA GLN A 33 10.03 -4.94 -10.60
C GLN A 33 10.98 -3.79 -10.90
N ALA A 34 11.73 -3.90 -12.01
CA ALA A 34 12.74 -2.94 -12.42
C ALA A 34 12.15 -1.54 -12.70
N GLU A 35 10.92 -1.48 -13.23
CA GLU A 35 10.21 -0.23 -13.50
C GLU A 35 9.85 0.50 -12.21
N ALA A 36 9.43 -0.23 -11.18
CA ALA A 36 9.17 0.34 -9.85
C ALA A 36 10.47 0.83 -9.19
N ALA A 37 11.57 0.08 -9.36
CA ALA A 37 12.89 0.51 -8.87
C ALA A 37 13.32 1.84 -9.51
N ARG A 38 13.20 1.96 -10.83
CA ARG A 38 13.50 3.21 -11.57
C ARG A 38 12.63 4.37 -11.10
N LEU A 39 11.34 4.13 -10.86
CA LEU A 39 10.44 5.18 -10.37
C LEU A 39 10.85 5.66 -8.97
N VAL A 40 11.25 4.77 -8.08
CA VAL A 40 11.79 5.15 -6.75
C VAL A 40 13.09 5.94 -6.91
N ASP A 41 14.01 5.49 -7.77
CA ASP A 41 15.28 6.18 -8.03
C ASP A 41 15.08 7.57 -8.64
N ASP A 42 14.08 7.75 -9.52
CA ASP A 42 13.73 9.04 -10.09
C ASP A 42 13.30 10.07 -9.03
N TYR A 43 12.59 9.65 -8.00
CA TYR A 43 12.15 10.53 -6.93
C TYR A 43 13.13 10.60 -5.72
N ALA A 44 14.06 9.66 -5.58
CA ALA A 44 14.99 9.59 -4.45
C ALA A 44 15.74 10.91 -4.17
N PRO A 45 16.27 11.65 -5.18
CA PRO A 45 16.98 12.90 -4.93
C PRO A 45 16.10 13.96 -4.25
N VAL A 46 14.87 14.15 -4.73
CA VAL A 46 13.97 15.16 -4.15
C VAL A 46 13.49 14.74 -2.76
N LEU A 47 13.24 13.45 -2.52
CA LEU A 47 12.85 12.96 -1.19
C LEU A 47 14.00 13.15 -0.17
N ALA A 48 15.24 12.97 -0.58
CA ALA A 48 16.41 13.16 0.27
C ALA A 48 16.61 14.63 0.73
N GLU A 49 16.11 15.60 -0.03
CA GLU A 49 16.15 17.01 0.30
C GLU A 49 15.00 17.47 1.21
N LEU A 50 14.03 16.59 1.49
CA LEU A 50 12.83 16.89 2.26
C LEU A 50 12.84 16.16 3.62
N PRO A 51 13.47 16.72 4.67
CA PRO A 51 13.64 16.06 5.96
C PRO A 51 12.31 15.81 6.71
N VAL A 52 11.21 16.37 6.23
CA VAL A 52 9.86 16.16 6.75
C VAL A 52 9.22 14.87 6.22
N LEU A 53 9.93 14.12 5.39
CA LEU A 53 9.49 12.87 4.80
C LEU A 53 10.42 11.71 5.17
N ASP A 54 9.83 10.57 5.47
CA ASP A 54 10.52 9.28 5.57
C ASP A 54 10.31 8.53 4.24
N PRO A 55 11.34 8.42 3.37
CA PRO A 55 11.21 7.72 2.09
C PRO A 55 10.88 6.24 2.29
N VAL A 56 10.02 5.69 1.43
CA VAL A 56 9.70 4.27 1.40
C VAL A 56 10.78 3.52 0.61
N PRO A 57 11.56 2.62 1.24
CA PRO A 57 12.50 1.76 0.51
C PRO A 57 11.77 0.86 -0.49
N LEU A 58 12.39 0.58 -1.65
CA LEU A 58 11.81 -0.26 -2.70
C LEU A 58 11.27 -1.59 -2.16
N ARG A 59 12.00 -2.26 -1.24
CA ARG A 59 11.56 -3.52 -0.62
C ARG A 59 10.22 -3.42 0.12
N TRP A 60 9.82 -2.22 0.52
CA TRP A 60 8.57 -1.93 1.22
C TRP A 60 7.57 -1.15 0.36
N LEU A 61 7.84 -1.03 -0.95
CA LEU A 61 6.91 -0.39 -1.89
C LEU A 61 5.70 -1.30 -2.11
N HIS A 62 4.51 -0.80 -1.85
CA HIS A 62 3.30 -1.61 -1.86
C HIS A 62 2.03 -0.82 -2.19
N LEU A 63 1.01 -1.55 -2.58
CA LEU A 63 -0.37 -1.10 -2.69
C LEU A 63 -1.22 -1.91 -1.71
N THR A 64 -1.87 -1.24 -0.76
CA THR A 64 -2.75 -1.89 0.22
C THR A 64 -4.07 -2.29 -0.43
N MET A 65 -4.41 -3.57 -0.33
CA MET A 65 -5.63 -4.14 -0.88
C MET A 65 -6.73 -4.27 0.17
N GLN A 66 -6.44 -4.96 1.30
CA GLN A 66 -7.44 -5.25 2.31
C GLN A 66 -6.79 -5.68 3.64
N GLY A 67 -7.16 -5.03 4.74
CA GLY A 67 -6.79 -5.47 6.08
C GLY A 67 -7.60 -6.67 6.54
N ILE A 68 -7.02 -7.48 7.44
CA ILE A 68 -7.70 -8.57 8.11
C ILE A 68 -7.89 -8.26 9.60
N GLY A 69 -6.80 -7.99 10.32
CA GLY A 69 -6.85 -7.75 11.76
C GLY A 69 -5.50 -7.94 12.43
N PHE A 70 -5.43 -7.60 13.71
CA PHE A 70 -4.22 -7.78 14.47
C PHE A 70 -3.89 -9.27 14.68
N THR A 71 -2.60 -9.61 14.60
CA THR A 71 -2.14 -10.99 14.65
C THR A 71 -2.43 -11.69 15.99
N ASP A 72 -2.61 -10.91 17.07
CA ASP A 72 -3.02 -11.39 18.38
C ASP A 72 -4.56 -11.56 18.54
N GLU A 73 -5.34 -11.11 17.55
CA GLU A 73 -6.81 -11.21 17.55
C GLU A 73 -7.33 -12.21 16.50
N VAL A 74 -6.54 -12.49 15.47
CA VAL A 74 -6.91 -13.37 14.35
C VAL A 74 -6.33 -14.76 14.51
N SER A 75 -7.16 -15.81 14.50
CA SER A 75 -6.67 -17.18 14.65
C SER A 75 -5.87 -17.62 13.41
N ARG A 76 -4.80 -18.39 13.63
CA ARG A 76 -4.01 -18.97 12.52
C ARG A 76 -4.86 -19.90 11.63
N GLY A 77 -5.88 -20.54 12.22
CA GLY A 77 -6.82 -21.38 11.47
C GLY A 77 -7.65 -20.56 10.47
N ASP A 78 -8.12 -19.38 10.89
CA ASP A 78 -8.86 -18.46 10.01
C ASP A 78 -7.97 -17.92 8.92
N VAL A 79 -6.74 -17.50 9.26
CA VAL A 79 -5.75 -17.08 8.27
C VAL A 79 -5.54 -18.15 7.19
N GLY A 80 -5.37 -19.41 7.60
CA GLY A 80 -5.22 -20.54 6.66
C GLY A 80 -6.44 -20.74 5.76
N ARG A 81 -7.66 -20.61 6.31
CA ARG A 81 -8.91 -20.72 5.53
C ARG A 81 -9.07 -19.55 4.55
N ILE A 82 -8.79 -18.34 4.98
CA ILE A 82 -8.82 -17.13 4.13
C ILE A 82 -7.82 -17.25 2.98
N ILE A 83 -6.59 -17.70 3.25
CA ILE A 83 -5.57 -17.93 2.20
C ILE A 83 -6.09 -18.96 1.18
N SER A 84 -6.65 -20.08 1.64
CA SER A 84 -7.17 -21.14 0.74
C SER A 84 -8.34 -20.65 -0.11
N ALA A 85 -9.21 -19.81 0.45
CA ALA A 85 -10.31 -19.19 -0.28
C ALA A 85 -9.79 -18.16 -1.29
N ALA A 86 -8.80 -17.35 -0.91
CA ALA A 86 -8.16 -16.36 -1.79
C ALA A 86 -7.49 -17.04 -2.99
N GLN A 87 -6.76 -18.14 -2.79
CA GLN A 87 -6.14 -18.91 -3.88
C GLN A 87 -7.18 -19.35 -4.90
N LYS A 88 -8.33 -19.88 -4.47
CA LYS A 88 -9.40 -20.31 -5.36
C LYS A 88 -10.01 -19.16 -6.15
N ARG A 89 -10.22 -18.01 -5.50
CA ARG A 89 -10.88 -16.85 -6.11
C ARG A 89 -9.95 -16.05 -7.03
N CYS A 90 -8.66 -16.02 -6.73
CA CYS A 90 -7.67 -15.34 -7.55
C CYS A 90 -7.24 -16.18 -8.77
N ALA A 91 -7.43 -17.49 -8.76
CA ALA A 91 -7.13 -18.36 -9.90
C ALA A 91 -7.99 -18.06 -11.15
N ASP A 92 -9.12 -17.39 -10.99
CA ASP A 92 -10.00 -16.97 -12.09
C ASP A 92 -9.66 -15.56 -12.62
N LEU A 93 -8.64 -14.89 -12.06
CA LEU A 93 -8.25 -13.53 -12.43
C LEU A 93 -6.96 -13.56 -13.26
N GLU A 94 -7.02 -13.00 -14.46
CA GLU A 94 -5.82 -12.88 -15.30
C GLU A 94 -4.85 -11.83 -14.75
N PRO A 95 -3.51 -12.07 -14.81
CA PRO A 95 -2.52 -11.05 -14.55
C PRO A 95 -2.66 -9.85 -15.50
N PHE A 96 -2.41 -8.64 -14.99
CA PHE A 96 -2.61 -7.39 -15.74
C PHE A 96 -1.49 -6.38 -15.49
N ALA A 97 -1.40 -5.36 -16.34
CA ALA A 97 -0.51 -4.24 -16.15
C ALA A 97 -1.24 -3.06 -15.52
N VAL A 98 -0.49 -2.28 -14.72
CA VAL A 98 -0.95 -1.02 -14.14
C VAL A 98 0.14 0.04 -14.27
N THR A 99 -0.27 1.30 -14.32
CA THR A 99 0.62 2.46 -14.25
C THR A 99 0.56 3.04 -12.84
N ILE A 100 1.74 3.23 -12.22
CA ILE A 100 1.92 3.90 -10.93
C ILE A 100 2.38 5.32 -11.18
N GLY A 101 1.74 6.31 -10.55
CA GLY A 101 2.14 7.71 -10.64
C GLY A 101 1.19 8.58 -11.48
N PRO A 102 1.56 9.88 -11.70
CA PRO A 102 2.68 10.56 -11.06
C PRO A 102 2.46 10.83 -9.58
N ALA A 103 3.56 11.19 -8.87
CA ALA A 103 3.52 11.48 -7.44
C ALA A 103 2.82 12.81 -7.14
N HIS A 104 2.06 12.87 -6.06
CA HIS A 104 1.44 14.09 -5.53
C HIS A 104 1.45 14.10 -4.00
N VAL A 105 1.28 15.28 -3.42
CA VAL A 105 1.20 15.46 -1.97
C VAL A 105 -0.19 15.12 -1.47
N ASP A 106 -0.24 14.29 -0.45
CA ASP A 106 -1.38 14.03 0.42
C ASP A 106 -0.99 14.47 1.85
N PRO A 107 -1.90 14.83 2.75
CA PRO A 107 -1.52 15.34 4.07
C PRO A 107 -0.60 14.45 4.90
N GLU A 108 -0.60 13.15 4.70
CA GLU A 108 0.24 12.22 5.47
C GLU A 108 1.32 11.54 4.61
N THR A 109 1.29 11.68 3.27
CA THR A 109 2.13 10.88 2.37
C THR A 109 2.45 11.60 1.06
N ILE A 110 3.45 11.11 0.38
CA ILE A 110 3.59 11.33 -1.06
C ILE A 110 2.97 10.12 -1.76
N GLN A 111 1.82 10.34 -2.40
CA GLN A 111 1.05 9.28 -3.05
C GLN A 111 1.26 9.25 -4.56
N MET A 112 1.21 8.05 -5.11
CA MET A 112 1.15 7.77 -6.53
C MET A 112 -0.14 6.98 -6.82
N PRO A 113 -1.10 7.51 -7.58
CA PRO A 113 -2.28 6.75 -7.98
C PRO A 113 -1.88 5.56 -8.84
N VAL A 114 -2.67 4.49 -8.78
CA VAL A 114 -2.45 3.29 -9.60
C VAL A 114 -3.67 3.08 -10.51
N ARG A 115 -3.42 2.87 -11.80
CA ARG A 115 -4.46 2.74 -12.82
C ARG A 115 -4.12 1.64 -13.84
N PRO A 116 -5.11 0.97 -14.46
CA PRO A 116 -6.56 1.14 -14.26
C PRO A 116 -7.02 0.61 -12.90
N VAL A 117 -8.12 1.15 -12.36
CA VAL A 117 -8.67 0.77 -11.05
C VAL A 117 -9.45 -0.54 -11.11
N GLU A 118 -10.10 -0.83 -12.24
CA GLU A 118 -11.05 -1.92 -12.39
C GLU A 118 -10.43 -3.30 -12.11
N PRO A 119 -9.28 -3.71 -12.68
CA PRO A 119 -8.68 -5.00 -12.38
C PRO A 119 -8.17 -5.07 -10.94
N LEU A 120 -7.67 -3.97 -10.37
CA LEU A 120 -7.29 -3.90 -8.96
C LEU A 120 -8.50 -4.09 -8.04
N ALA A 121 -9.64 -3.47 -8.39
CA ALA A 121 -10.89 -3.64 -7.65
C ALA A 121 -11.40 -5.09 -7.72
N ALA A 122 -11.21 -5.78 -8.85
CA ALA A 122 -11.54 -7.20 -8.99
C ALA A 122 -10.70 -8.08 -8.06
N VAL A 123 -9.39 -7.86 -7.97
CA VAL A 123 -8.52 -8.56 -7.01
C VAL A 123 -8.96 -8.26 -5.57
N ARG A 124 -9.21 -6.99 -5.24
CA ARG A 124 -9.70 -6.62 -3.90
C ARG A 124 -11.02 -7.30 -3.56
N LEU A 125 -11.94 -7.36 -4.51
CA LEU A 125 -13.23 -8.05 -4.32
C LEU A 125 -13.04 -9.54 -4.08
N ALA A 126 -12.15 -10.21 -4.83
CA ALA A 126 -11.82 -11.62 -4.63
C ALA A 126 -11.29 -11.87 -3.21
N ILE A 127 -10.38 -11.01 -2.73
CA ILE A 127 -9.84 -11.08 -1.37
C ILE A 127 -10.95 -10.83 -0.32
N ARG A 128 -11.80 -9.82 -0.49
CA ARG A 128 -12.92 -9.53 0.42
C ARG A 128 -13.90 -10.70 0.49
N ASN A 129 -14.22 -11.30 -0.65
CA ASN A 129 -15.07 -12.47 -0.72
C ASN A 129 -14.42 -13.70 -0.05
N ALA A 130 -13.09 -13.85 -0.17
CA ALA A 130 -12.35 -14.90 0.53
C ALA A 130 -12.41 -14.75 2.06
N ILE A 131 -12.39 -13.51 2.56
CA ILE A 131 -12.59 -13.22 3.99
C ILE A 131 -14.05 -13.55 4.37
N GLY A 132 -15.01 -13.15 3.54
CA GLY A 132 -16.45 -13.43 3.74
C GLY A 132 -16.82 -14.91 3.70
N ASP A 133 -16.00 -15.79 3.08
CA ASP A 133 -16.17 -17.24 3.15
C ASP A 133 -15.84 -17.82 4.55
N VAL A 134 -15.17 -17.04 5.38
CA VAL A 134 -14.69 -17.48 6.71
C VAL A 134 -15.35 -16.71 7.84
N TRP A 135 -15.65 -15.42 7.63
CA TRP A 135 -16.26 -14.53 8.61
C TRP A 135 -17.52 -13.87 8.06
N ASP A 136 -18.52 -13.69 8.91
CA ASP A 136 -19.76 -13.01 8.55
C ASP A 136 -19.53 -11.51 8.24
N ASP A 137 -18.58 -10.89 8.97
CA ASP A 137 -18.21 -9.48 8.80
C ASP A 137 -16.82 -9.36 8.16
N VAL A 138 -16.73 -8.70 7.01
CA VAL A 138 -15.47 -8.36 6.34
C VAL A 138 -14.94 -7.05 6.90
N PRO A 139 -13.73 -7.04 7.49
CA PRO A 139 -13.13 -5.80 8.00
C PRO A 139 -13.00 -4.72 6.93
N GLU A 140 -13.00 -3.47 7.38
CA GLU A 140 -12.94 -2.28 6.52
C GLU A 140 -14.12 -2.16 5.54
N ARG A 141 -14.39 -0.96 5.13
CA ARG A 141 -15.47 -0.68 4.16
C ARG A 141 -15.04 -1.07 2.75
N ALA A 142 -16.00 -1.52 1.94
CA ALA A 142 -15.77 -1.76 0.52
C ALA A 142 -15.58 -0.44 -0.24
N GLU A 143 -16.39 0.55 0.12
CA GLU A 143 -16.46 1.86 -0.54
C GLU A 143 -15.31 2.78 -0.15
N GLY A 144 -15.00 3.74 -1.04
CA GLY A 144 -14.01 4.78 -0.78
C GLY A 144 -12.55 4.33 -0.91
N TRP A 145 -12.30 3.07 -1.26
CA TRP A 145 -10.93 2.62 -1.52
C TRP A 145 -10.36 3.26 -2.79
N ARG A 146 -9.16 3.79 -2.66
CA ARG A 146 -8.41 4.41 -3.76
C ARG A 146 -7.06 3.73 -3.86
N PRO A 147 -6.78 3.00 -4.95
CA PRO A 147 -5.48 2.34 -5.12
C PRO A 147 -4.37 3.36 -5.28
N HIS A 148 -3.38 3.27 -4.41
CA HIS A 148 -2.19 4.13 -4.44
C HIS A 148 -0.98 3.40 -3.88
N VAL A 149 0.19 3.90 -4.25
CA VAL A 149 1.48 3.54 -3.69
C VAL A 149 2.06 4.77 -3.02
N SER A 150 2.63 4.64 -1.83
CA SER A 150 3.30 5.74 -1.13
C SER A 150 4.80 5.70 -1.40
N LEU A 151 5.39 6.84 -1.79
CA LEU A 151 6.84 7.03 -1.94
C LEU A 151 7.52 7.49 -0.65
N GLY A 152 6.77 8.16 0.21
CA GLY A 152 7.27 8.66 1.48
C GLY A 152 6.12 8.97 2.42
N TYR A 153 6.39 8.92 3.71
CA TYR A 153 5.46 9.25 4.78
C TYR A 153 5.89 10.54 5.44
N SER A 154 4.95 11.45 5.70
CA SER A 154 5.24 12.65 6.47
C SER A 154 5.55 12.29 7.92
N ASN A 155 6.65 12.84 8.45
CA ASN A 155 7.07 12.63 9.83
C ASN A 155 6.81 13.86 10.73
N ALA A 156 6.33 14.96 10.15
CA ALA A 156 6.06 16.21 10.86
C ALA A 156 4.83 16.92 10.31
N ALA A 157 4.28 17.84 11.10
CA ALA A 157 3.29 18.80 10.63
C ALA A 157 3.99 20.02 9.99
N GLY A 158 3.40 20.57 8.93
CA GLY A 158 3.96 21.74 8.25
C GLY A 158 3.25 22.07 6.94
N PRO A 159 3.70 23.13 6.24
CA PRO A 159 3.13 23.53 4.97
C PRO A 159 3.42 22.47 3.89
N ALA A 160 2.42 22.15 3.08
CA ALA A 160 2.57 21.19 1.98
C ALA A 160 3.16 21.81 0.70
N GLU A 161 3.08 23.15 0.57
CA GLU A 161 3.51 23.87 -0.64
C GLU A 161 4.99 23.68 -0.99
N PRO A 162 5.96 23.71 -0.03
CA PRO A 162 7.35 23.44 -0.36
C PRO A 162 7.57 22.03 -0.92
N VAL A 163 6.87 21.04 -0.37
CA VAL A 163 6.95 19.65 -0.82
C VAL A 163 6.34 19.51 -2.21
N ALA A 164 5.18 20.12 -2.45
CA ALA A 164 4.52 20.12 -3.76
C ALA A 164 5.38 20.82 -4.82
N ALA A 165 6.02 21.96 -4.48
CA ALA A 165 6.91 22.66 -5.38
C ALA A 165 8.16 21.83 -5.74
N ALA A 166 8.76 21.14 -4.77
CA ALA A 166 9.90 20.26 -5.00
C ALA A 166 9.55 19.08 -5.91
N LEU A 167 8.39 18.43 -5.70
CA LEU A 167 7.90 17.37 -6.58
C LEU A 167 7.62 17.88 -7.99
N ALA A 168 6.96 19.04 -8.13
CA ALA A 168 6.69 19.64 -9.43
C ALA A 168 7.97 19.98 -10.20
N ALA A 169 9.00 20.48 -9.52
CA ALA A 169 10.30 20.76 -10.11
C ALA A 169 11.03 19.50 -10.58
N ARG A 170 10.78 18.35 -9.95
CA ARG A 170 11.33 17.05 -10.39
C ARG A 170 10.67 16.55 -11.67
N GLY A 171 9.42 16.92 -11.93
CA GLY A 171 8.63 16.46 -13.05
C GLY A 171 7.79 15.23 -12.75
N GLU A 172 6.98 14.86 -13.73
CA GLU A 172 6.08 13.71 -13.63
C GLU A 172 6.80 12.44 -14.11
N HIS A 173 6.93 11.46 -13.20
CA HIS A 173 7.45 10.14 -13.52
C HIS A 173 6.37 9.10 -13.24
N VAL A 174 6.30 8.10 -14.09
CA VAL A 174 5.37 6.98 -13.99
C VAL A 174 6.10 5.67 -14.27
N ALA A 175 5.57 4.57 -13.74
CA ALA A 175 6.06 3.24 -14.07
C ALA A 175 4.89 2.35 -14.49
N GLU A 176 5.08 1.56 -15.55
CA GLU A 176 4.20 0.46 -15.89
C GLU A 176 4.73 -0.81 -15.23
N VAL A 177 3.92 -1.46 -14.42
CA VAL A 177 4.27 -2.67 -13.67
C VAL A 177 3.21 -3.75 -13.87
N ARG A 178 3.63 -5.02 -13.71
CA ARG A 178 2.72 -6.17 -13.81
C ARG A 178 2.21 -6.57 -12.44
N VAL A 179 0.93 -6.86 -12.36
CA VAL A 179 0.29 -7.47 -11.20
C VAL A 179 -0.06 -8.92 -11.56
N ASP A 180 0.62 -9.86 -10.95
CA ASP A 180 0.42 -11.31 -11.12
C ASP A 180 0.22 -12.04 -9.81
N ALA A 181 0.32 -11.34 -8.69
CA ALA A 181 0.09 -11.89 -7.36
C ALA A 181 -0.39 -10.83 -6.37
N VAL A 182 -1.00 -11.29 -5.30
CA VAL A 182 -1.32 -10.50 -4.09
C VAL A 182 -0.82 -11.27 -2.88
N SER A 183 -0.14 -10.58 -1.95
CA SER A 183 0.49 -11.21 -0.79
C SER A 183 -0.23 -10.87 0.51
N LEU A 184 -0.52 -11.88 1.32
CA LEU A 184 -0.83 -11.68 2.73
C LEU A 184 0.46 -11.49 3.50
N ILE A 185 0.53 -10.41 4.24
CA ILE A 185 1.71 -10.04 5.03
C ILE A 185 1.36 -9.87 6.50
N ASP A 186 2.34 -10.09 7.36
CA ASP A 186 2.35 -9.74 8.78
C ASP A 186 3.14 -8.44 8.92
N LEU A 187 2.41 -7.34 9.05
CA LEU A 187 2.90 -5.97 9.00
C LEU A 187 3.12 -5.40 10.39
N ASN A 188 4.25 -4.74 10.63
CA ASN A 188 4.43 -3.85 11.78
C ASN A 188 4.84 -2.43 11.35
N ARG A 189 4.78 -1.49 12.31
CA ARG A 189 5.14 -0.08 12.09
C ARG A 189 5.95 0.52 13.24
N ASP A 190 6.62 -0.31 14.00
CA ASP A 190 7.31 0.07 15.24
C ASP A 190 8.43 1.08 15.05
N ARG A 191 9.09 1.04 13.89
CA ARG A 191 10.23 1.90 13.56
C ARG A 191 9.88 3.06 12.64
N GLN A 192 8.64 3.51 12.64
CA GLN A 192 8.14 4.53 11.69
C GLN A 192 8.45 4.12 10.25
N ALA A 193 8.22 2.85 9.96
CA ALA A 193 8.28 2.24 8.64
C ALA A 193 7.28 1.11 8.59
N TYR A 194 6.63 0.91 7.45
CA TYR A 194 5.86 -0.31 7.22
C TYR A 194 6.81 -1.41 6.81
N GLU A 195 7.01 -2.37 7.72
CA GLU A 195 7.88 -3.52 7.53
C GLU A 195 7.04 -4.79 7.74
N TRP A 196 7.35 -5.84 6.99
CA TRP A 196 6.55 -7.06 7.07
C TRP A 196 7.34 -8.33 6.81
N THR A 197 6.74 -9.43 7.21
CA THR A 197 7.08 -10.77 6.76
C THR A 197 5.95 -11.26 5.85
N GLU A 198 6.28 -11.80 4.69
CA GLU A 198 5.29 -12.44 3.83
C GLU A 198 4.79 -13.73 4.47
N VAL A 199 3.47 -13.84 4.64
CA VAL A 199 2.81 -15.06 5.13
C VAL A 199 2.52 -16.00 3.96
N ARG A 200 2.00 -15.43 2.87
CA ARG A 200 1.69 -16.18 1.64
C ARG A 200 1.51 -15.24 0.45
N SER A 201 2.12 -15.58 -0.67
CA SER A 201 1.77 -15.01 -1.96
C SER A 201 0.71 -15.88 -2.64
N VAL A 202 -0.26 -15.24 -3.28
CA VAL A 202 -1.35 -15.85 -4.06
C VAL A 202 -1.27 -15.31 -5.48
N THR A 203 -1.02 -16.19 -6.43
CA THR A 203 -0.94 -15.85 -7.86
C THR A 203 -2.33 -15.61 -8.46
N LEU A 204 -2.37 -14.79 -9.49
CA LEU A 204 -3.50 -14.62 -10.39
C LEU A 204 -3.33 -15.60 -11.58
N GLY A 205 -4.43 -16.26 -12.00
CA GLY A 205 -4.44 -17.22 -13.12
C GLY A 205 -4.14 -18.64 -12.73
#